data_0735e10043a266227061f97d3d323203
#
_entry.id   0735e10043a266227061f97d3d323203
#
_cell.length_a   1.000
_cell.length_b   1.000
_cell.length_c   1.000
_cell.angle_alpha   90.00
_cell.angle_beta   90.00
_cell.angle_gamma   90.00
#
_symmetry.space_group_name_H-M   'P 1'
#
loop_
_entity.id
_entity.type
_entity.pdbx_description
1 polymer ?
#
loop_
_entity_poly.entity_id
_entity_poly.type
_entity_poly.pdbx_seq_one_letter_code
_entity_poly.pdbx_strand_id
1 'polypeptide(L)'
;MIRNTIITVALLLSAGAAFADEPIVGNWKTVAGDTAAITPCADSYCVTLKTGKYAGRQIGKMQGKGGAYTGEITDPAADKTYAGSGTTSGSTLKMQGCVLKVFCKSQTWTKL
;
A
#
# COMPACT_ATOMS: atom_id res chain seq x y z
N MET A 1 -22.10 -40.72 25.67
CA MET A 1 -21.84 -40.39 25.45
C MET A 1 -21.48 -39.53 24.80
N ILE A 2 -21.07 -39.16 24.56
CA ILE A 2 -20.65 -38.48 24.04
C ILE A 2 -20.32 -37.54 23.63
N ARG A 3 -20.08 -37.14 23.56
CA ARG A 3 -19.80 -36.36 23.14
C ARG A 3 -19.41 -35.58 22.57
N ASN A 4 -19.08 -35.15 22.29
CA ASN A 4 -18.66 -34.62 21.76
C ASN A 4 -18.33 -33.64 21.33
N THR A 5 -18.02 -33.13 21.13
CA THR A 5 -17.69 -32.34 20.86
C THR A 5 -17.30 -31.50 20.30
N ILE A 6 -16.94 -30.91 19.95
CA ILE A 6 -16.60 -30.25 19.52
C ILE A 6 -16.13 -29.39 18.98
N ILE A 7 -15.73 -28.93 18.79
CA ILE A 7 -15.20 -28.32 18.28
C ILE A 7 -15.08 -27.38 17.57
N THR A 8 -14.86 -26.95 17.06
CA THR A 8 -15.00 -26.15 16.41
C THR A 8 -14.36 -25.05 16.35
N VAL A 9 -14.08 -24.64 16.52
CA VAL A 9 -13.45 -23.67 16.59
C VAL A 9 -12.62 -23.13 15.72
N ALA A 10 -12.05 -23.44 15.25
CA ALA A 10 -11.13 -23.04 14.43
C ALA A 10 -11.38 -21.98 13.58
N LEU A 11 -12.34 -21.69 13.26
CA LEU A 11 -12.58 -20.82 12.32
C LEU A 11 -12.13 -19.52 12.46
N LEU A 12 -12.03 -19.01 13.38
CA LEU A 12 -11.70 -17.79 13.54
C LEU A 12 -10.54 -17.33 12.95
N LEU A 13 -9.64 -18.07 12.77
CA LEU A 13 -8.47 -17.69 12.28
C LEU A 13 -8.40 -17.03 11.04
N SER A 14 -9.11 -17.30 10.17
CA SER A 14 -8.89 -16.79 8.85
C SER A 14 -9.12 -15.34 8.73
N ALA A 15 -9.75 -14.74 9.61
CA ALA A 15 -10.08 -13.37 9.44
C ALA A 15 -8.92 -12.46 9.38
N GLY A 16 -7.89 -12.66 10.08
CA GLY A 16 -6.83 -11.68 10.08
C GLY A 16 -5.92 -11.73 8.90
N ALA A 17 -5.91 -12.83 8.20
CA ALA A 17 -4.96 -12.96 7.12
C ALA A 17 -5.28 -12.13 5.89
N ALA A 18 -6.47 -11.69 5.76
CA ALA A 18 -6.87 -11.01 4.55
C ALA A 18 -6.08 -9.76 4.24
N PHE A 19 -5.76 -8.95 5.23
CA PHE A 19 -5.06 -7.73 4.95
C PHE A 19 -3.62 -7.96 4.59
N ALA A 20 -3.00 -8.98 5.15
CA ALA A 20 -1.60 -9.22 4.90
C ALA A 20 -1.35 -9.69 3.48
N ASP A 21 -2.37 -10.17 2.81
CA ASP A 21 -2.20 -10.72 1.47
C ASP A 21 -2.40 -9.70 0.35
N GLU A 22 -2.70 -8.45 0.66
CA GLU A 22 -2.85 -7.48 -0.40
C GLU A 22 -1.50 -7.20 -1.04
N PRO A 23 -1.40 -7.27 -2.37
CA PRO A 23 -0.12 -7.10 -3.05
C PRO A 23 0.61 -5.81 -2.78
N ILE A 24 -0.11 -4.74 -2.49
CA ILE A 24 0.52 -3.44 -2.27
C ILE A 24 1.19 -3.35 -0.89
N VAL A 25 0.83 -4.21 0.05
CA VAL A 25 1.38 -4.15 1.39
C VAL A 25 2.82 -4.65 1.40
N GLY A 26 3.71 -3.89 1.98
CA GLY A 26 5.11 -4.27 2.10
C GLY A 26 6.03 -3.08 1.97
N ASN A 27 7.30 -3.35 1.82
CA ASN A 27 8.31 -2.32 1.66
C ASN A 27 8.72 -2.25 0.21
N TRP A 28 8.82 -1.04 -0.29
CA TRP A 28 9.12 -0.80 -1.69
C TRP A 28 10.26 0.18 -1.81
N LYS A 29 11.09 -0.01 -2.83
CA LYS A 29 12.17 0.92 -3.13
C LYS A 29 11.66 1.92 -4.14
N THR A 30 11.72 3.19 -3.79
CA THR A 30 11.25 4.27 -4.65
C THR A 30 12.29 4.62 -5.71
N VAL A 31 11.92 5.47 -6.65
CA VAL A 31 12.84 5.90 -7.70
C VAL A 31 14.04 6.62 -7.09
N ALA A 32 13.84 7.36 -6.03
CA ALA A 32 14.94 8.07 -5.37
C ALA A 32 15.83 7.15 -4.54
N GLY A 33 15.46 5.88 -4.41
CA GLY A 33 16.26 4.94 -3.64
C GLY A 33 15.84 4.80 -2.20
N ASP A 34 14.79 5.50 -1.79
CA ASP A 34 14.30 5.41 -0.42
C ASP A 34 13.36 4.24 -0.25
N THR A 35 13.18 3.81 0.98
CA THR A 35 12.23 2.76 1.31
C THR A 35 10.89 3.39 1.68
N ALA A 36 9.84 2.96 1.02
CA ALA A 36 8.48 3.33 1.35
C ALA A 36 7.77 2.09 1.91
N ALA A 37 7.19 2.22 3.08
CA ALA A 37 6.43 1.13 3.68
C ALA A 37 4.95 1.38 3.44
N ILE A 38 4.26 0.38 2.92
CA ILE A 38 2.82 0.46 2.70
C ILE A 38 2.17 -0.53 3.65
N THR A 39 1.34 0.00 4.54
CA THR A 39 0.73 -0.78 5.60
C THR A 39 -0.76 -0.49 5.68
N PRO A 40 -1.55 -1.43 6.16
CA PRO A 40 -2.98 -1.17 6.36
C PRO A 40 -3.18 -0.06 7.38
N CYS A 41 -4.09 0.85 7.11
CA CYS A 41 -4.46 1.90 8.04
C CYS A 41 -5.96 2.15 7.89
N ALA A 42 -6.73 1.68 8.88
CA ALA A 42 -8.19 1.68 8.83
C ALA A 42 -8.62 0.87 7.60
N ASP A 43 -9.41 1.44 6.72
CA ASP A 43 -9.85 0.74 5.52
C ASP A 43 -9.03 1.14 4.29
N SER A 44 -7.84 1.67 4.51
CA SER A 44 -6.96 2.13 3.44
C SER A 44 -5.56 1.56 3.63
N TYR A 45 -4.63 1.96 2.76
CA TYR A 45 -3.22 1.59 2.85
C TYR A 45 -2.41 2.87 2.89
N CYS A 46 -1.66 3.07 3.96
CA CYS A 46 -0.85 4.27 4.13
C CYS A 46 0.56 4.04 3.66
N VAL A 47 1.09 5.01 2.94
CA VAL A 47 2.45 4.97 2.40
C VAL A 47 3.31 5.90 3.23
N THR A 48 4.33 5.36 3.89
CA THR A 48 5.21 6.14 4.75
C THR A 48 6.65 5.93 4.33
N LEU A 49 7.39 7.01 4.16
CA LEU A 49 8.81 6.90 3.87
C LEU A 49 9.55 6.48 5.13
N LYS A 50 10.43 5.50 5.01
CA LYS A 50 11.19 4.98 6.15
C LYS A 50 12.63 5.45 6.14
N THR A 51 13.16 5.83 5.01
CA THR A 51 14.54 6.30 4.88
C THR A 51 14.57 7.60 4.11
N GLY A 52 15.72 8.24 4.07
CA GLY A 52 15.92 9.44 3.30
C GLY A 52 15.56 10.71 4.04
N LYS A 53 15.55 11.80 3.31
CA LYS A 53 15.35 13.12 3.91
C LYS A 53 13.99 13.28 4.56
N TYR A 54 12.99 12.58 4.05
CA TYR A 54 11.63 12.70 4.56
C TYR A 54 11.18 11.49 5.34
N ALA A 55 12.14 10.77 5.95
CA ALA A 55 11.82 9.57 6.73
C ALA A 55 10.79 9.88 7.81
N GLY A 56 9.82 9.02 7.95
CA GLY A 56 8.74 9.19 8.93
C GLY A 56 7.52 9.89 8.37
N ARG A 57 7.60 10.47 7.18
CA ARG A 57 6.48 11.21 6.63
C ARG A 57 5.55 10.29 5.85
N GLN A 58 4.27 10.40 6.10
CA GLN A 58 3.28 9.71 5.30
C GLN A 58 3.09 10.47 4.01
N ILE A 59 3.31 9.81 2.88
CA ILE A 59 3.23 10.42 1.58
C ILE A 59 2.10 9.87 0.71
N GLY A 60 1.30 9.01 1.23
CA GLY A 60 0.20 8.49 0.44
C GLY A 60 -0.83 7.76 1.25
N LYS A 61 -2.02 7.66 0.69
CA LYS A 61 -3.11 6.90 1.27
C LYS A 61 -3.91 6.35 0.09
N MET A 62 -3.96 5.05 -0.01
CA MET A 62 -4.52 4.36 -1.15
C MET A 62 -5.64 3.42 -0.73
N GLN A 63 -6.58 3.18 -1.62
CA GLN A 63 -7.68 2.27 -1.41
C GLN A 63 -7.78 1.36 -2.61
N GLY A 64 -8.27 0.16 -2.42
CA GLY A 64 -8.45 -0.79 -3.51
C GLY A 64 -8.11 -2.19 -3.09
N LYS A 65 -8.03 -3.08 -4.07
CA LYS A 65 -7.71 -4.48 -3.81
C LYS A 65 -7.29 -5.16 -5.09
N GLY A 66 -6.65 -6.30 -4.94
CA GLY A 66 -6.36 -7.15 -6.09
C GLY A 66 -5.31 -6.61 -7.02
N GLY A 67 -4.53 -5.66 -6.58
CA GLY A 67 -3.45 -5.11 -7.40
C GLY A 67 -3.77 -3.78 -8.04
N ALA A 68 -4.96 -3.25 -7.85
CA ALA A 68 -5.34 -1.96 -8.41
C ALA A 68 -5.85 -1.03 -7.30
N TYR A 69 -5.19 0.11 -7.15
CA TYR A 69 -5.47 1.02 -6.04
C TYR A 69 -5.54 2.46 -6.52
N THR A 70 -6.32 3.27 -5.82
CA THR A 70 -6.41 4.71 -6.09
C THR A 70 -6.38 5.46 -4.77
N GLY A 71 -6.02 6.71 -4.80
CA GLY A 71 -5.97 7.52 -3.60
C GLY A 71 -5.21 8.81 -3.85
N GLU A 72 -4.36 9.17 -2.89
CA GLU A 72 -3.58 10.39 -2.97
C GLU A 72 -2.11 10.11 -2.71
N ILE A 73 -1.25 10.81 -3.42
CA ILE A 73 0.19 10.72 -3.27
C ILE A 73 0.73 12.13 -3.14
N THR A 74 1.59 12.33 -2.16
CA THR A 74 2.23 13.62 -1.92
C THR A 74 3.70 13.55 -2.31
N ASP A 75 4.14 14.53 -3.09
CA ASP A 75 5.56 14.74 -3.34
C ASP A 75 6.08 15.60 -2.18
N PRO A 76 6.87 15.04 -1.27
CA PRO A 76 7.29 15.81 -0.10
C PRO A 76 8.25 16.94 -0.44
N ALA A 77 9.00 16.82 -1.50
CA ALA A 77 9.94 17.88 -1.87
C ALA A 77 9.22 19.11 -2.37
N ALA A 78 8.13 18.93 -3.11
CA ALA A 78 7.36 20.04 -3.62
C ALA A 78 6.16 20.37 -2.73
N ASP A 79 5.90 19.53 -1.73
CA ASP A 79 4.75 19.65 -0.84
C ASP A 79 3.44 19.72 -1.64
N LYS A 80 3.35 18.88 -2.64
CA LYS A 80 2.15 18.81 -3.49
C LYS A 80 1.52 17.44 -3.43
N THR A 81 0.20 17.43 -3.36
CA THR A 81 -0.58 16.19 -3.32
C THR A 81 -1.31 16.00 -4.63
N TYR A 82 -1.21 14.81 -5.17
CA TYR A 82 -1.81 14.46 -6.44
C TYR A 82 -2.84 13.35 -6.27
N ALA A 83 -3.81 13.29 -7.16
CA ALA A 83 -4.65 12.11 -7.26
C ALA A 83 -3.75 10.97 -7.73
N GLY A 84 -3.71 9.89 -6.98
CA GLY A 84 -2.77 8.81 -7.21
C GLY A 84 -3.43 7.52 -7.60
N SER A 85 -2.69 6.70 -8.31
CA SER A 85 -3.09 5.33 -8.56
C SER A 85 -1.88 4.43 -8.41
N GLY A 86 -2.11 3.18 -8.08
CA GLY A 86 -1.05 2.20 -7.93
C GLY A 86 -1.50 0.88 -8.53
N THR A 87 -0.62 0.25 -9.28
CA THR A 87 -0.90 -1.04 -9.89
C THR A 87 0.28 -1.96 -9.60
N THR A 88 -0.01 -3.10 -9.00
CA THR A 88 1.06 -4.06 -8.71
C THR A 88 1.15 -5.09 -9.82
N SER A 89 2.37 -5.52 -10.11
CA SER A 89 2.63 -6.58 -11.06
C SER A 89 3.86 -7.32 -10.56
N GLY A 90 3.66 -8.46 -9.90
CA GLY A 90 4.76 -9.19 -9.30
C GLY A 90 5.49 -8.35 -8.28
N SER A 91 6.76 -8.11 -8.51
CA SER A 91 7.60 -7.35 -7.58
C SER A 91 7.68 -5.87 -7.93
N THR A 92 6.80 -5.38 -8.79
CA THR A 92 6.79 -3.97 -9.15
C THR A 92 5.46 -3.32 -8.75
N LEU A 93 5.54 -2.04 -8.45
CA LEU A 93 4.37 -1.22 -8.15
C LEU A 93 4.49 0.05 -8.98
N LYS A 94 3.59 0.20 -9.92
CA LYS A 94 3.56 1.40 -10.73
C LYS A 94 2.69 2.42 -10.04
N MET A 95 3.30 3.52 -9.63
CA MET A 95 2.60 4.63 -8.99
C MET A 95 2.44 5.75 -9.99
N GLN A 96 1.27 6.33 -10.04
CA GLN A 96 1.00 7.43 -10.93
C GLN A 96 0.30 8.54 -10.16
N GLY A 97 0.77 9.76 -10.31
CA GLY A 97 0.14 10.92 -9.71
C GLY A 97 -0.27 11.89 -10.80
N CYS A 98 -1.47 12.41 -10.71
CA CYS A 98 -2.03 13.30 -11.71
C CYS A 98 -2.51 14.60 -11.11
N VAL A 99 -2.33 15.69 -11.87
CA VAL A 99 -2.86 17.00 -11.52
C VAL A 99 -3.89 17.35 -12.58
N LEU A 100 -5.06 17.75 -12.16
CA LEU A 100 -6.15 18.14 -13.06
C LEU A 100 -6.51 17.04 -14.06
N LYS A 101 -6.21 15.80 -13.70
CA LYS A 101 -6.52 14.63 -14.53
C LYS A 101 -5.85 14.63 -15.89
N VAL A 102 -4.99 15.58 -16.17
CA VAL A 102 -4.35 15.71 -17.48
C VAL A 102 -2.85 15.52 -17.36
N PHE A 103 -2.23 16.08 -16.34
CA PHE A 103 -0.79 15.98 -16.18
C PHE A 103 -0.48 14.86 -15.20
N CYS A 104 0.02 13.76 -15.70
CA CYS A 104 0.33 12.59 -14.89
C CYS A 104 1.80 12.25 -14.96
N LYS A 105 2.35 11.83 -13.80
CA LYS A 105 3.72 11.34 -13.73
C LYS A 105 3.67 9.93 -13.15
N SER A 106 4.46 9.04 -13.72
CA SER A 106 4.49 7.66 -13.26
C SER A 106 5.87 7.31 -12.75
N GLN A 107 5.92 6.45 -11.74
CA GLN A 107 7.15 5.89 -11.22
C GLN A 107 6.93 4.40 -11.01
N THR A 108 7.98 3.62 -11.15
CA THR A 108 7.92 2.20 -10.85
C THR A 108 8.77 1.94 -9.62
N TRP A 109 8.17 1.39 -8.59
CA TRP A 109 8.84 1.01 -7.35
C TRP A 109 9.05 -0.50 -7.36
N THR A 110 10.10 -0.95 -6.69
CA THR A 110 10.43 -2.38 -6.66
C THR A 110 10.26 -2.91 -5.26
N LYS A 111 9.75 -4.11 -5.15
CA LYS A 111 9.54 -4.71 -3.84
C LYS A 111 10.88 -5.10 -3.22
N LEU A 112 11.02 -4.79 -1.96
CA LEU A 112 12.23 -5.14 -1.20
C LEU A 112 12.10 -6.48 -0.50
#